data_b682cf1ca9d7345340b178dd920ee23b
#
_entry.id   b682cf1ca9d7345340b178dd920ee23b
#
_cell.length_a   1.000
_cell.length_b   1.000
_cell.length_c   1.000
_cell.angle_alpha   90.00
_cell.angle_beta   90.00
_cell.angle_gamma   90.00
#
_symmetry.space_group_name_H-M   'P 1'
#
loop_
_entity.id
_entity.type
_entity.pdbx_description
1 polymer ?
#
loop_
_entity_poly.entity_id
_entity_poly.type
_entity_poly.pdbx_seq_one_letter_code
_entity_poly.pdbx_strand_id
1 'polypeptide(L)'
;MGDRRASRKTTARAPRWWPAAPLAAGAVALAVPAAAGAGTLPARTVRHGVAPVVLTVVRVPGHGAALATARGDSVYALSSEKGAKLTCTGRCASIWPPVVVAASVTAVRVGAGVAGHVGLVRRGSKTKQVTFNGYPLYGFVGDKGPHEDHGEGIVNFGGTWALVRPGARSVAATLMLPVRKSTTTSSSSSGGSW
;
A
#
# COMPACT_ATOMS: atom_id res chain seq x y z
N MET A 1 41.57 23.95 36.54
CA MET A 1 41.18 24.93 35.52
C MET A 1 40.27 24.17 34.57
N GLY A 2 38.94 24.10 34.64
CA GLY A 2 37.92 25.09 34.87
C GLY A 2 37.47 25.71 33.56
N ASP A 3 36.59 25.11 32.84
CA ASP A 3 35.71 25.93 32.02
C ASP A 3 34.34 25.28 31.83
N ARG A 4 33.36 25.86 32.51
CA ARG A 4 31.94 25.50 32.40
C ARG A 4 31.33 26.44 31.36
N ARG A 5 31.04 25.97 30.15
CA ARG A 5 30.20 26.71 29.22
C ARG A 5 28.71 26.47 29.52
N ALA A 6 28.11 27.50 30.05
CA ALA A 6 26.69 27.62 30.32
C ALA A 6 25.89 27.65 29.00
N SER A 7 24.96 26.72 28.88
CA SER A 7 23.95 26.68 27.80
C SER A 7 22.92 27.79 28.01
N ARG A 8 22.89 28.80 27.15
CA ARG A 8 21.88 29.85 27.15
C ARG A 8 20.59 29.32 26.52
N LYS A 9 19.56 29.22 27.37
CA LYS A 9 18.19 28.99 26.91
C LYS A 9 17.69 30.28 26.25
N THR A 10 17.46 30.24 24.94
CA THR A 10 16.80 31.30 24.21
C THR A 10 15.28 31.12 24.30
N THR A 11 14.63 31.91 25.14
CA THR A 11 13.17 31.98 25.18
C THR A 11 12.70 32.88 24.03
N ALA A 12 12.07 32.27 23.04
CA ALA A 12 11.39 33.01 21.97
C ALA A 12 10.11 33.64 22.49
N ARG A 13 10.07 34.94 22.47
CA ARG A 13 8.94 35.80 22.85
C ARG A 13 7.98 35.87 21.65
N ALA A 14 6.73 35.42 21.82
CA ALA A 14 5.68 35.57 20.81
C ALA A 14 5.26 37.03 20.59
N PRO A 15 4.98 37.47 19.35
CA PRO A 15 4.51 38.83 19.10
C PRO A 15 3.04 39.01 19.51
N ARG A 16 2.83 40.02 20.34
CA ARG A 16 1.49 40.52 20.75
C ARG A 16 0.96 41.43 19.66
N TRP A 17 -0.02 40.99 18.93
CA TRP A 17 -0.99 41.90 18.34
C TRP A 17 -2.36 41.22 18.23
N TRP A 18 -3.14 41.54 19.25
CA TRP A 18 -4.57 41.35 19.22
C TRP A 18 -5.22 42.71 19.49
N PRO A 19 -6.04 43.28 18.60
CA PRO A 19 -6.82 44.47 18.92
C PRO A 19 -7.97 44.06 19.81
N ALA A 20 -8.13 44.85 20.91
CA ALA A 20 -9.25 44.74 21.81
C ALA A 20 -10.51 45.25 21.10
N ALA A 21 -11.57 44.44 21.08
CA ALA A 21 -12.90 44.87 20.64
C ALA A 21 -13.69 45.42 21.83
N PRO A 22 -14.50 46.47 21.64
CA PRO A 22 -15.27 47.10 22.73
C PRO A 22 -16.54 46.32 23.06
N LEU A 23 -16.84 46.24 24.35
CA LEU A 23 -18.10 45.74 24.91
C LEU A 23 -19.23 46.75 24.61
N ALA A 24 -20.23 46.34 23.85
CA ALA A 24 -21.51 47.00 23.77
C ALA A 24 -22.56 46.14 24.47
N ALA A 25 -23.02 46.60 25.61
CA ALA A 25 -24.16 46.03 26.33
C ALA A 25 -25.46 46.43 25.63
N GLY A 26 -26.24 45.47 25.17
CA GLY A 26 -27.59 45.66 24.66
C GLY A 26 -28.44 44.47 25.07
N ALA A 27 -29.16 44.59 26.17
CA ALA A 27 -30.15 43.63 26.63
C ALA A 27 -31.44 43.80 25.82
N VAL A 28 -31.78 42.86 24.95
CA VAL A 28 -33.13 42.72 24.42
C VAL A 28 -33.61 41.30 24.76
N ALA A 29 -34.54 41.26 25.73
CA ALA A 29 -35.22 40.04 26.09
C ALA A 29 -36.29 39.75 25.03
N LEU A 30 -36.09 38.78 24.19
CA LEU A 30 -37.12 38.20 23.35
C LEU A 30 -37.49 36.81 23.89
N ALA A 31 -38.72 36.67 24.33
CA ALA A 31 -39.33 35.41 24.75
C ALA A 31 -39.36 34.46 23.54
N VAL A 32 -38.69 33.32 23.67
CA VAL A 32 -38.74 32.23 22.69
C VAL A 32 -39.78 31.24 23.17
N PRO A 33 -40.81 30.88 22.36
CA PRO A 33 -41.72 29.80 22.72
C PRO A 33 -40.97 28.47 22.66
N ALA A 34 -41.04 27.69 23.72
CA ALA A 34 -40.54 26.32 23.77
C ALA A 34 -41.38 25.43 22.86
N ALA A 35 -40.97 25.25 21.62
CA ALA A 35 -41.42 24.14 20.77
C ALA A 35 -40.61 22.91 21.13
N ALA A 36 -41.18 22.01 21.93
CA ALA A 36 -40.67 20.65 22.14
C ALA A 36 -40.85 19.84 20.86
N GLY A 37 -39.97 20.06 19.88
CA GLY A 37 -39.80 19.19 18.75
C GLY A 37 -38.86 18.07 19.13
N ALA A 38 -39.34 16.87 19.36
CA ALA A 38 -38.53 15.64 19.40
C ALA A 38 -37.87 15.47 18.02
N GLY A 39 -36.76 16.16 17.83
CA GLY A 39 -35.92 16.02 16.63
C GLY A 39 -35.30 14.63 16.64
N THR A 40 -35.92 13.70 15.92
CA THR A 40 -35.29 12.44 15.54
C THR A 40 -33.99 12.79 14.84
N LEU A 41 -32.84 12.57 15.50
CA LEU A 41 -31.53 12.74 14.88
C LEU A 41 -31.50 11.89 13.59
N PRO A 42 -31.14 12.48 12.43
CA PRO A 42 -31.05 11.68 11.23
C PRO A 42 -30.01 10.58 11.48
N ALA A 43 -30.44 9.35 11.31
CA ALA A 43 -29.55 8.20 11.36
C ALA A 43 -28.36 8.50 10.44
N ARG A 44 -27.16 8.59 11.02
CA ARG A 44 -25.91 8.82 10.29
C ARG A 44 -25.77 7.69 9.30
N THR A 45 -26.18 7.92 8.06
CA THR A 45 -25.98 6.97 6.96
C THR A 45 -24.48 6.74 6.86
N VAL A 46 -24.02 5.61 7.36
CA VAL A 46 -22.66 5.15 7.18
C VAL A 46 -22.51 4.93 5.68
N ARG A 47 -21.93 5.90 4.98
CA ARG A 47 -21.53 5.70 3.60
C ARG A 47 -20.49 4.59 3.64
N HIS A 48 -20.91 3.38 3.26
CA HIS A 48 -19.97 2.29 2.98
C HIS A 48 -19.13 2.78 1.79
N GLY A 49 -17.96 3.35 2.10
CA GLY A 49 -17.01 3.76 1.08
C GLY A 49 -16.73 2.56 0.18
N VAL A 50 -16.75 2.79 -1.13
CA VAL A 50 -16.37 1.75 -2.09
C VAL A 50 -14.99 1.23 -1.68
N ALA A 51 -14.85 -0.09 -1.51
CA ALA A 51 -13.57 -0.70 -1.14
C ALA A 51 -12.50 -0.29 -2.18
N PRO A 52 -11.30 0.13 -1.72
CA PRO A 52 -10.26 0.56 -2.65
C PRO A 52 -9.82 -0.58 -3.56
N VAL A 53 -9.57 -0.30 -4.83
CA VAL A 53 -8.86 -1.23 -5.73
C VAL A 53 -7.39 -1.21 -5.32
N VAL A 54 -6.84 -2.37 -4.98
CA VAL A 54 -5.47 -2.47 -4.47
C VAL A 54 -4.53 -3.24 -5.38
N LEU A 55 -5.06 -4.17 -6.18
CA LEU A 55 -4.27 -5.00 -7.10
C LEU A 55 -4.89 -5.00 -8.48
N THR A 56 -4.02 -4.97 -9.49
CA THR A 56 -4.32 -5.13 -10.90
C THR A 56 -3.38 -6.15 -11.52
N VAL A 57 -3.61 -6.51 -12.79
CA VAL A 57 -2.67 -7.31 -13.57
C VAL A 57 -2.01 -6.41 -14.60
N VAL A 58 -0.69 -6.46 -14.66
CA VAL A 58 0.12 -5.78 -15.66
C VAL A 58 0.96 -6.79 -16.44
N ARG A 59 1.47 -6.38 -17.58
CA ARG A 59 2.46 -7.15 -18.33
C ARG A 59 3.85 -6.57 -18.07
N VAL A 60 4.73 -7.39 -17.51
CA VAL A 60 6.12 -7.03 -17.23
C VAL A 60 6.99 -7.63 -18.34
N PRO A 61 7.85 -6.85 -19.03
CA PRO A 61 8.74 -7.35 -20.08
C PRO A 61 9.60 -8.52 -19.58
N GLY A 62 9.70 -9.59 -20.34
CA GLY A 62 10.47 -10.79 -19.95
C GLY A 62 9.79 -11.71 -18.93
N HIS A 63 8.86 -11.19 -18.11
CA HIS A 63 8.21 -11.95 -17.04
C HIS A 63 6.71 -12.21 -17.25
N GLY A 64 6.09 -11.61 -18.28
CA GLY A 64 4.69 -11.83 -18.62
C GLY A 64 3.71 -11.15 -17.66
N ALA A 65 2.59 -11.82 -17.35
CA ALA A 65 1.57 -11.24 -16.45
C ALA A 65 2.03 -11.29 -14.99
N ALA A 66 1.92 -10.15 -14.31
CA ALA A 66 2.26 -9.98 -12.91
C ALA A 66 1.18 -9.15 -12.18
N LEU A 67 1.10 -9.31 -10.87
CA LEU A 67 0.30 -8.42 -10.04
C LEU A 67 1.03 -7.09 -9.83
N ALA A 68 0.26 -6.03 -9.80
CA ALA A 68 0.73 -4.68 -9.53
C ALA A 68 -0.24 -3.94 -8.62
N THR A 69 0.20 -2.83 -8.05
CA THR A 69 -0.68 -1.86 -7.39
C THR A 69 -1.66 -1.25 -8.39
N ALA A 70 -2.67 -0.53 -7.91
CA ALA A 70 -3.59 0.22 -8.78
C ALA A 70 -2.88 1.26 -9.67
N ARG A 71 -1.64 1.64 -9.35
CA ARG A 71 -0.81 2.56 -10.14
C ARG A 71 0.05 1.85 -11.19
N GLY A 72 0.09 0.52 -11.18
CA GLY A 72 0.90 -0.28 -12.09
C GLY A 72 2.27 -0.67 -11.54
N ASP A 73 2.61 -0.28 -10.30
CA ASP A 73 3.87 -0.65 -9.66
C ASP A 73 3.86 -2.15 -9.35
N SER A 74 4.89 -2.88 -9.74
CA SER A 74 5.01 -4.32 -9.51
C SER A 74 4.97 -4.67 -8.03
N VAL A 75 4.37 -5.82 -7.69
CA VAL A 75 4.34 -6.30 -6.32
C VAL A 75 5.05 -7.63 -6.17
N TYR A 76 5.73 -7.76 -5.03
CA TYR A 76 6.60 -8.87 -4.68
C TYR A 76 6.14 -9.54 -3.39
N ALA A 77 6.60 -10.76 -3.19
CA ALA A 77 6.44 -11.48 -1.95
C ALA A 77 7.76 -12.15 -1.54
N LEU A 78 8.00 -12.22 -0.23
CA LEU A 78 9.16 -12.90 0.33
C LEU A 78 8.83 -14.37 0.57
N SER A 79 9.64 -15.30 0.06
CA SER A 79 9.36 -16.74 0.11
C SER A 79 9.21 -17.30 1.52
N SER A 80 9.87 -16.70 2.52
CA SER A 80 9.81 -17.11 3.93
C SER A 80 8.57 -16.64 4.69
N GLU A 81 7.75 -15.75 4.11
CA GLU A 81 6.59 -15.13 4.80
C GLU A 81 5.25 -15.81 4.53
N LYS A 82 5.25 -17.09 4.18
CA LYS A 82 4.01 -17.86 4.01
C LYS A 82 3.17 -17.85 5.30
N GLY A 83 1.86 -17.78 5.15
CA GLY A 83 0.92 -17.76 6.27
C GLY A 83 0.79 -16.38 6.91
N ALA A 84 1.03 -15.32 6.13
CA ALA A 84 0.94 -13.91 6.54
C ALA A 84 1.87 -13.54 7.70
N LYS A 85 3.00 -14.23 7.84
CA LYS A 85 4.07 -13.83 8.77
C LYS A 85 4.69 -12.52 8.29
N LEU A 86 4.79 -11.53 9.17
CA LEU A 86 5.39 -10.22 8.86
C LEU A 86 6.80 -10.16 9.45
N THR A 87 7.77 -10.72 8.76
CA THR A 87 9.20 -10.70 9.19
C THR A 87 9.95 -9.51 8.61
N CYS A 88 9.52 -9.00 7.46
CA CYS A 88 10.10 -7.83 6.82
C CYS A 88 9.67 -6.54 7.55
N THR A 89 10.50 -6.08 8.48
CA THR A 89 10.33 -4.86 9.29
C THR A 89 11.60 -4.01 9.26
N GLY A 90 11.59 -2.82 9.84
CA GLY A 90 12.76 -1.95 9.94
C GLY A 90 13.44 -1.72 8.59
N ARG A 91 14.74 -2.04 8.49
CA ARG A 91 15.54 -1.88 7.27
C ARG A 91 14.98 -2.69 6.09
N CYS A 92 14.40 -3.85 6.32
CA CYS A 92 13.74 -4.59 5.25
C CYS A 92 12.60 -3.77 4.65
N ALA A 93 11.70 -3.24 5.49
CA ALA A 93 10.54 -2.49 5.04
C ALA A 93 10.89 -1.13 4.40
N SER A 94 12.09 -0.58 4.63
CA SER A 94 12.56 0.63 3.94
C SER A 94 13.04 0.34 2.51
N ILE A 95 13.46 -0.90 2.22
CA ILE A 95 13.88 -1.34 0.88
C ILE A 95 12.70 -1.98 0.15
N TRP A 96 11.87 -2.70 0.88
CA TRP A 96 10.67 -3.38 0.40
C TRP A 96 9.44 -2.81 1.10
N PRO A 97 8.94 -1.64 0.65
CA PRO A 97 7.78 -1.00 1.26
C PRO A 97 6.53 -1.88 1.15
N PRO A 98 5.83 -2.12 2.29
CA PRO A 98 4.64 -2.96 2.28
C PRO A 98 3.48 -2.30 1.53
N VAL A 99 2.70 -3.10 0.81
CA VAL A 99 1.45 -2.65 0.21
C VAL A 99 0.39 -2.60 1.30
N VAL A 100 -0.01 -1.40 1.71
CA VAL A 100 -0.88 -1.20 2.87
C VAL A 100 -2.17 -0.46 2.54
N VAL A 101 -3.18 -0.71 3.36
CA VAL A 101 -4.44 0.03 3.44
C VAL A 101 -4.68 0.50 4.87
N ALA A 102 -5.61 1.45 5.06
CA ALA A 102 -5.97 1.90 6.41
C ALA A 102 -6.55 0.75 7.26
N ALA A 103 -6.32 0.79 8.57
CA ALA A 103 -6.81 -0.25 9.49
C ALA A 103 -8.34 -0.41 9.50
N SER A 104 -9.07 0.64 9.15
CA SER A 104 -10.54 0.63 9.03
C SER A 104 -11.05 -0.13 7.80
N VAL A 105 -10.20 -0.40 6.80
CA VAL A 105 -10.57 -1.17 5.62
C VAL A 105 -10.80 -2.62 6.00
N THR A 106 -11.98 -3.14 5.70
CA THR A 106 -12.37 -4.54 5.98
C THR A 106 -12.31 -5.42 4.75
N ALA A 107 -12.43 -4.83 3.56
CA ALA A 107 -12.33 -5.52 2.28
C ALA A 107 -11.64 -4.65 1.24
N VAL A 108 -11.05 -5.28 0.23
CA VAL A 108 -10.41 -4.62 -0.91
C VAL A 108 -10.99 -5.17 -2.21
N ARG A 109 -10.96 -4.36 -3.26
CA ARG A 109 -11.32 -4.78 -4.61
C ARG A 109 -10.06 -5.09 -5.40
N VAL A 110 -10.19 -5.96 -6.38
CA VAL A 110 -9.12 -6.29 -7.30
C VAL A 110 -9.58 -6.04 -8.74
N GLY A 111 -8.63 -5.72 -9.61
CA GLY A 111 -8.88 -5.55 -11.03
C GLY A 111 -9.15 -6.89 -11.73
N ALA A 112 -9.60 -6.80 -12.98
CA ALA A 112 -9.78 -7.98 -13.83
C ALA A 112 -8.48 -8.78 -13.98
N GLY A 113 -8.60 -10.09 -14.06
CA GLY A 113 -7.47 -11.02 -14.24
C GLY A 113 -6.70 -11.37 -12.96
N VAL A 114 -7.01 -10.74 -11.82
CA VAL A 114 -6.44 -11.14 -10.52
C VAL A 114 -7.15 -12.41 -10.06
N ALA A 115 -6.52 -13.56 -10.26
CA ALA A 115 -7.03 -14.87 -9.83
C ALA A 115 -6.20 -15.36 -8.63
N GLY A 116 -6.86 -15.53 -7.47
CA GLY A 116 -6.25 -15.94 -6.21
C GLY A 116 -6.94 -15.31 -5.01
N HIS A 117 -6.51 -15.67 -3.82
CA HIS A 117 -7.10 -15.19 -2.57
C HIS A 117 -6.36 -13.92 -2.09
N VAL A 118 -7.06 -12.79 -2.07
CA VAL A 118 -6.56 -11.54 -1.51
C VAL A 118 -7.08 -11.37 -0.09
N GLY A 119 -6.17 -11.10 0.83
CA GLY A 119 -6.48 -10.92 2.25
C GLY A 119 -5.82 -9.68 2.83
N LEU A 120 -6.07 -9.45 4.11
CA LEU A 120 -5.52 -8.35 4.88
C LEU A 120 -4.96 -8.88 6.20
N VAL A 121 -3.71 -8.55 6.51
CA VAL A 121 -3.08 -8.83 7.81
C VAL A 121 -2.78 -7.52 8.53
N ARG A 122 -2.97 -7.50 9.85
CA ARG A 122 -2.70 -6.30 10.66
C ARG A 122 -1.21 -5.96 10.63
N ARG A 123 -0.89 -4.70 10.33
CA ARG A 123 0.47 -4.17 10.37
C ARG A 123 0.49 -2.86 11.16
N GLY A 124 0.76 -2.98 12.47
CA GLY A 124 0.66 -1.86 13.40
C GLY A 124 -0.78 -1.46 13.75
N SER A 125 -0.96 -0.29 14.35
CA SER A 125 -2.26 0.19 14.84
C SER A 125 -3.12 0.83 13.75
N LYS A 126 -2.51 1.45 12.74
CA LYS A 126 -3.19 2.29 11.74
C LYS A 126 -3.32 1.66 10.36
N THR A 127 -2.66 0.53 10.11
CA THR A 127 -2.61 -0.08 8.79
C THR A 127 -2.81 -1.59 8.82
N LYS A 128 -3.29 -2.12 7.69
CA LYS A 128 -3.26 -3.52 7.32
C LYS A 128 -2.46 -3.68 6.05
N GLN A 129 -1.70 -4.75 5.96
CA GLN A 129 -0.97 -5.10 4.75
C GLN A 129 -1.80 -6.03 3.90
N VAL A 130 -1.78 -5.80 2.60
CA VAL A 130 -2.42 -6.68 1.61
C VAL A 130 -1.64 -7.97 1.51
N THR A 131 -2.34 -9.09 1.43
CA THR A 131 -1.76 -10.41 1.19
C THR A 131 -2.34 -11.03 -0.07
N PHE A 132 -1.58 -11.88 -0.73
CA PHE A 132 -2.04 -12.70 -1.84
C PHE A 132 -1.66 -14.16 -1.60
N ASN A 133 -2.66 -15.05 -1.61
CA ASN A 133 -2.50 -16.48 -1.30
C ASN A 133 -1.72 -16.74 0.00
N GLY A 134 -1.92 -15.87 1.01
CA GLY A 134 -1.28 -15.95 2.30
C GLY A 134 0.12 -15.34 2.38
N TYR A 135 0.63 -14.71 1.32
CA TYR A 135 1.90 -13.99 1.34
C TYR A 135 1.67 -12.48 1.44
N PRO A 136 2.31 -11.77 2.38
CA PRO A 136 2.32 -10.32 2.43
C PRO A 136 2.95 -9.72 1.16
N LEU A 137 2.37 -8.61 0.68
CA LEU A 137 2.81 -7.96 -0.55
C LEU A 137 3.63 -6.71 -0.28
N TYR A 138 4.63 -6.50 -1.14
CA TYR A 138 5.61 -5.42 -1.06
C TYR A 138 5.86 -4.80 -2.44
N GLY A 139 6.25 -3.53 -2.46
CA GLY A 139 6.93 -2.92 -3.59
C GLY A 139 8.44 -3.08 -3.45
N PHE A 140 9.20 -2.57 -4.40
CA PHE A 140 10.65 -2.49 -4.35
C PHE A 140 11.12 -1.07 -4.64
N VAL A 141 12.00 -0.51 -3.82
CA VAL A 141 12.50 0.87 -4.01
C VAL A 141 13.40 1.03 -5.23
N GLY A 142 13.90 -0.08 -5.79
CA GLY A 142 14.65 -0.09 -7.04
C GLY A 142 13.78 0.16 -8.27
N ASP A 143 12.49 -0.20 -8.22
CA ASP A 143 11.55 0.10 -9.29
C ASP A 143 11.18 1.59 -9.24
N LYS A 144 11.39 2.31 -10.34
CA LYS A 144 11.17 3.75 -10.45
C LYS A 144 9.88 4.09 -11.19
N GLY A 145 9.25 3.09 -11.79
CA GLY A 145 8.03 3.24 -12.56
C GLY A 145 7.22 1.97 -12.68
N PRO A 146 6.05 2.08 -13.33
CA PRO A 146 5.20 0.93 -13.62
C PRO A 146 5.92 -0.10 -14.50
N HIS A 147 5.54 -1.38 -14.33
CA HIS A 147 6.03 -2.51 -15.14
C HIS A 147 7.51 -2.86 -14.96
N GLU A 148 8.22 -2.23 -14.03
CA GLU A 148 9.57 -2.62 -13.66
C GLU A 148 9.57 -3.83 -12.72
N ASP A 149 10.67 -4.58 -12.69
CA ASP A 149 10.79 -5.84 -11.94
C ASP A 149 12.20 -6.08 -11.40
N HIS A 150 12.92 -5.02 -11.10
CA HIS A 150 14.29 -5.09 -10.58
C HIS A 150 14.41 -5.84 -9.24
N GLY A 151 13.27 -6.11 -8.59
CA GLY A 151 13.18 -6.89 -7.36
C GLY A 151 13.13 -8.40 -7.57
N GLU A 152 12.89 -8.87 -8.80
CA GLU A 152 12.73 -10.31 -9.07
C GLU A 152 14.00 -11.11 -8.79
N GLY A 153 13.87 -12.19 -8.04
CA GLY A 153 14.97 -13.11 -7.73
C GLY A 153 15.99 -12.60 -6.70
N ILE A 154 15.83 -11.41 -6.13
CA ILE A 154 16.75 -10.91 -5.09
C ILE A 154 16.68 -11.83 -3.86
N VAL A 155 17.85 -12.26 -3.37
CA VAL A 155 17.98 -13.08 -2.16
C VAL A 155 18.51 -12.22 -1.03
N ASN A 156 17.65 -11.89 -0.06
CA ASN A 156 18.02 -11.20 1.16
C ASN A 156 16.90 -11.34 2.22
N PHE A 157 17.14 -10.85 3.43
CA PHE A 157 16.19 -10.87 4.55
C PHE A 157 15.58 -12.26 4.84
N GLY A 158 16.36 -13.33 4.62
CA GLY A 158 15.97 -14.70 4.96
C GLY A 158 15.10 -15.40 3.92
N GLY A 159 15.06 -14.90 2.69
CA GLY A 159 14.31 -15.54 1.60
C GLY A 159 14.64 -14.96 0.23
N THR A 160 13.92 -15.46 -0.76
CA THR A 160 13.95 -14.94 -2.13
C THR A 160 12.71 -14.08 -2.37
N TRP A 161 12.91 -12.92 -2.97
CA TRP A 161 11.83 -12.05 -3.44
C TRP A 161 11.36 -12.48 -4.81
N ALA A 162 10.08 -12.62 -4.96
CA ALA A 162 9.48 -13.03 -6.23
C ALA A 162 8.36 -12.09 -6.64
N LEU A 163 8.35 -11.74 -7.92
CA LEU A 163 7.25 -11.04 -8.57
C LEU A 163 5.98 -11.89 -8.47
N VAL A 164 4.91 -11.34 -7.93
CA VAL A 164 3.68 -12.10 -7.72
C VAL A 164 2.89 -12.21 -9.02
N ARG A 165 2.53 -13.45 -9.39
CA ARG A 165 1.80 -13.72 -10.64
C ARG A 165 0.33 -13.99 -10.39
N PRO A 166 -0.58 -13.52 -11.27
CA PRO A 166 -1.99 -13.87 -11.18
C PRO A 166 -2.16 -15.39 -11.31
N GLY A 167 -3.05 -15.99 -10.52
CA GLY A 167 -3.30 -17.45 -10.54
C GLY A 167 -2.24 -18.32 -9.87
N ALA A 168 -1.11 -17.78 -9.41
CA ALA A 168 -0.11 -18.55 -8.69
C ALA A 168 -0.66 -19.02 -7.33
N ARG A 169 -0.67 -20.35 -7.10
CA ARG A 169 -1.13 -20.93 -5.83
C ARG A 169 -0.14 -20.74 -4.69
N SER A 170 1.14 -20.48 -5.01
CA SER A 170 2.19 -20.16 -4.06
C SER A 170 3.31 -19.34 -4.70
N VAL A 171 4.03 -18.53 -3.90
CA VAL A 171 5.24 -17.82 -4.35
C VAL A 171 6.33 -18.81 -4.78
N ALA A 172 6.41 -19.97 -4.12
CA ALA A 172 7.32 -21.06 -4.52
C ALA A 172 7.05 -21.55 -5.96
N ALA A 173 5.78 -21.62 -6.39
CA ALA A 173 5.44 -21.96 -7.77
C ALA A 173 5.90 -20.88 -8.76
N THR A 174 5.98 -19.63 -8.33
CA THR A 174 6.52 -18.51 -9.14
C THR A 174 8.02 -18.64 -9.32
N LEU A 175 8.75 -19.03 -8.27
CA LEU A 175 10.21 -19.24 -8.30
C LEU A 175 10.64 -20.49 -9.09
N MET A 176 9.73 -21.46 -9.26
CA MET A 176 10.02 -22.73 -9.95
C MET A 176 9.64 -22.73 -11.43
N LEU A 177 9.01 -21.69 -11.96
CA LEU A 177 8.76 -21.61 -13.38
C LEU A 177 10.07 -21.25 -14.09
N PRO A 178 10.68 -22.16 -14.88
CA PRO A 178 11.84 -21.78 -15.68
C PRO A 178 11.40 -20.65 -16.61
N VAL A 179 12.21 -19.59 -16.67
CA VAL A 179 12.09 -18.57 -17.71
C VAL A 179 12.10 -19.30 -19.04
N ARG A 180 10.94 -19.43 -19.68
CA ARG A 180 10.90 -19.93 -21.06
C ARG A 180 11.61 -18.88 -21.90
N LYS A 181 12.88 -19.11 -22.18
CA LYS A 181 13.52 -18.47 -23.33
C LYS A 181 12.63 -18.77 -24.52
N SER A 182 12.02 -17.74 -25.08
CA SER A 182 11.32 -17.84 -26.36
C SER A 182 12.39 -18.19 -27.40
N THR A 183 12.59 -19.46 -27.66
CA THR A 183 13.28 -19.90 -28.84
C THR A 183 12.35 -19.61 -30.00
N THR A 184 12.59 -18.48 -30.67
CA THR A 184 12.03 -18.22 -31.98
C THR A 184 12.62 -19.26 -32.93
N THR A 185 11.94 -20.38 -33.09
CA THR A 185 12.25 -21.33 -34.16
C THR A 185 11.81 -20.66 -35.44
N SER A 186 12.75 -20.03 -36.11
CA SER A 186 12.59 -19.67 -37.53
C SER A 186 12.46 -20.95 -38.30
N SER A 187 11.25 -21.35 -38.60
CA SER A 187 10.99 -22.36 -39.61
C SER A 187 11.32 -21.76 -40.98
N SER A 188 12.55 -21.93 -41.46
CA SER A 188 12.91 -21.77 -42.85
C SER A 188 12.24 -22.88 -43.62
N SER A 189 11.11 -22.62 -44.26
CA SER A 189 10.55 -23.45 -45.29
C SER A 189 11.43 -23.31 -46.54
N SER A 190 12.35 -24.24 -46.72
CA SER A 190 13.01 -24.44 -47.99
C SER A 190 11.99 -25.02 -48.99
N GLY A 191 11.51 -24.17 -49.90
CA GLY A 191 10.74 -24.57 -51.06
C GLY A 191 11.60 -25.43 -51.97
N GLY A 192 11.25 -26.70 -52.09
CA GLY A 192 11.76 -27.57 -53.13
C GLY A 192 11.03 -27.28 -54.43
N SER A 193 11.78 -26.98 -55.47
CA SER A 193 11.35 -26.96 -56.86
C SER A 193 11.01 -28.34 -57.34
N TRP A 194 9.92 -28.44 -58.09
CA TRP A 194 9.72 -29.30 -59.27
C TRP A 194 8.81 -28.58 -60.25
#